data_3dd314dda4e246fe4aec9e0831dbdcf5
#
_entry.id   3dd314dda4e246fe4aec9e0831dbdcf5
#
_cell.length_a   1.000
_cell.length_b   1.000
_cell.length_c   1.000
_cell.angle_alpha   90.00
_cell.angle_beta   90.00
_cell.angle_gamma   90.00
#
_symmetry.space_group_name_H-M   'P 1'
#
loop_
_entity.id
_entity.type
_entity.pdbx_description
1 polymer ?
#
loop_
_entity_poly.entity_id
_entity_poly.type
_entity_poly.pdbx_seq_one_letter_code
_entity_poly.pdbx_strand_id
1 'polypeptide(L)'
;MNDSSAETARATSRTPAPSVLDVRGVTVRFGGLTALEDVSLDVAPRQVAGVIGPNGAGKTTLLNVLCGFVRPDAGSLTFDGRALNRLRPHQLAALGIARTLQGVGLFSHLSVLENVVAGATVHARAGFTSALFGLPRSDRDERSLRERALDALAEVGAAGVAHRTPGQLSYGMRKRVALARALAARPRLLLLDEPASGLSADELTELGELIRRFAAEASVVVVEHHMDLMMSICDSIVVLDFGKVIATGTPDQVRSDEAVTAAYLGVESVNGSGDSRDSDGDSRAG
;
A
#
# COMPACT_ATOMS: atom_id res chain seq x y z
N MET A 1 -44.88 -30.83 34.52
CA MET A 1 -43.58 -30.39 35.03
C MET A 1 -42.65 -30.33 33.83
N ASN A 2 -42.62 -29.16 33.22
CA ASN A 2 -41.79 -28.86 32.06
C ASN A 2 -40.55 -28.13 32.53
N ASP A 3 -39.41 -28.73 32.31
CA ASP A 3 -38.14 -28.05 32.50
C ASP A 3 -37.55 -27.82 31.12
N SER A 4 -37.68 -26.60 30.65
CA SER A 4 -37.16 -26.14 29.38
C SER A 4 -35.86 -25.40 29.66
N SER A 5 -34.76 -26.14 29.57
CA SER A 5 -33.41 -25.63 29.73
C SER A 5 -33.07 -24.77 28.49
N ALA A 6 -33.05 -23.47 28.68
CA ALA A 6 -32.56 -22.51 27.73
C ALA A 6 -31.03 -22.63 27.59
N GLU A 7 -30.60 -23.20 26.48
CA GLU A 7 -29.20 -23.26 26.07
C GLU A 7 -28.77 -21.90 25.54
N THR A 8 -28.23 -21.09 26.45
CA THR A 8 -27.69 -19.77 26.13
C THR A 8 -26.40 -19.94 25.33
N ALA A 9 -26.46 -19.69 24.04
CA ALA A 9 -25.31 -19.63 23.16
C ALA A 9 -24.30 -18.60 23.70
N ARG A 10 -23.21 -19.08 24.28
CA ARG A 10 -22.04 -18.28 24.61
C ARG A 10 -21.37 -17.86 23.32
N ALA A 11 -21.63 -16.63 22.89
CA ALA A 11 -20.78 -15.93 21.94
C ALA A 11 -19.37 -15.82 22.54
N THR A 12 -18.44 -16.63 22.04
CA THR A 12 -17.02 -16.53 22.37
C THR A 12 -16.52 -15.20 21.84
N SER A 13 -16.41 -14.20 22.69
CA SER A 13 -15.70 -12.96 22.38
C SER A 13 -14.21 -13.31 22.20
N ARG A 14 -13.81 -13.58 20.96
CA ARG A 14 -12.39 -13.63 20.61
C ARG A 14 -11.85 -12.22 20.88
N THR A 15 -10.99 -12.11 21.87
CA THR A 15 -10.16 -10.90 22.04
C THR A 15 -9.46 -10.70 20.70
N PRO A 16 -9.66 -9.56 20.02
CA PRO A 16 -8.99 -9.33 18.74
C PRO A 16 -7.48 -9.43 18.95
N ALA A 17 -6.81 -10.14 18.05
CA ALA A 17 -5.35 -10.19 18.06
C ALA A 17 -4.80 -8.75 18.01
N PRO A 18 -3.68 -8.45 18.69
CA PRO A 18 -3.14 -7.09 18.68
C PRO A 18 -2.85 -6.67 17.25
N SER A 19 -3.54 -5.64 16.76
CA SER A 19 -3.30 -5.06 15.44
C SER A 19 -2.11 -4.10 15.49
N VAL A 20 -1.27 -4.15 14.45
CA VAL A 20 -0.19 -3.17 14.25
C VAL A 20 -0.77 -1.84 13.77
N LEU A 21 -1.74 -1.90 12.85
CA LEU A 21 -2.49 -0.73 12.38
C LEU A 21 -3.97 -0.97 12.65
N ASP A 22 -4.61 0.01 13.27
CA ASP A 22 -6.04 0.00 13.56
C ASP A 22 -6.66 1.32 13.11
N VAL A 23 -7.60 1.23 12.17
CA VAL A 23 -8.34 2.34 11.57
C VAL A 23 -9.80 2.14 11.90
N ARG A 24 -10.43 3.11 12.55
CA ARG A 24 -11.83 3.02 12.99
C ARG A 24 -12.63 4.23 12.54
N GLY A 25 -13.71 3.97 11.79
CA GLY A 25 -14.72 4.95 11.45
C GLY A 25 -14.23 6.16 10.69
N VAL A 26 -13.19 6.00 9.86
CA VAL A 26 -12.57 7.12 9.16
C VAL A 26 -13.51 7.71 8.12
N THR A 27 -13.79 9.00 8.28
CA THR A 27 -14.59 9.79 7.33
C THR A 27 -13.77 10.96 6.82
N VAL A 28 -13.80 11.17 5.50
CA VAL A 28 -13.12 12.27 4.80
C VAL A 28 -14.07 12.95 3.83
N ARG A 29 -14.16 14.28 3.92
CA ARG A 29 -14.96 15.12 3.05
C ARG A 29 -14.09 16.17 2.36
N PHE A 30 -14.32 16.37 1.06
CA PHE A 30 -13.72 17.44 0.27
C PHE A 30 -14.85 18.34 -0.26
N GLY A 31 -15.06 19.47 0.39
CA GLY A 31 -16.23 20.31 0.08
C GLY A 31 -17.54 19.54 0.27
N GLY A 32 -18.34 19.40 -0.79
CA GLY A 32 -19.60 18.65 -0.79
C GLY A 32 -19.47 17.14 -1.05
N LEU A 33 -18.25 16.64 -1.38
CA LEU A 33 -18.02 15.24 -1.70
C LEU A 33 -17.51 14.47 -0.47
N THR A 34 -18.19 13.40 -0.08
CA THR A 34 -17.68 12.43 0.90
C THR A 34 -16.80 11.39 0.17
N ALA A 35 -15.50 11.45 0.40
CA ALA A 35 -14.52 10.54 -0.23
C ALA A 35 -14.32 9.26 0.55
N LEU A 36 -14.50 9.28 1.89
CA LEU A 36 -14.57 8.11 2.77
C LEU A 36 -15.68 8.33 3.79
N GLU A 37 -16.45 7.28 4.08
CA GLU A 37 -17.54 7.31 5.04
C GLU A 37 -17.47 6.07 5.95
N ASP A 38 -17.16 6.29 7.23
CA ASP A 38 -17.09 5.24 8.27
C ASP A 38 -16.19 4.06 7.93
N VAL A 39 -15.04 4.31 7.30
CA VAL A 39 -14.11 3.26 6.84
C VAL A 39 -13.30 2.75 8.01
N SER A 40 -13.30 1.42 8.19
CA SER A 40 -12.51 0.72 9.19
C SER A 40 -11.64 -0.35 8.54
N LEU A 41 -10.40 -0.49 9.04
CA LEU A 41 -9.41 -1.47 8.58
C LEU A 41 -8.51 -1.81 9.75
N ASP A 42 -8.23 -3.09 9.97
CA ASP A 42 -7.22 -3.57 10.90
C ASP A 42 -6.16 -4.42 10.20
N VAL A 43 -4.93 -4.31 10.67
CA VAL A 43 -3.78 -5.05 10.14
C VAL A 43 -3.06 -5.70 11.30
N ALA A 44 -3.04 -7.02 11.32
CA ALA A 44 -2.30 -7.78 12.32
C ALA A 44 -0.78 -7.77 12.05
N PRO A 45 0.07 -8.12 13.03
CA PRO A 45 1.49 -8.31 12.80
C PRO A 45 1.76 -9.34 11.69
N ARG A 46 2.66 -9.00 10.76
CA ARG A 46 3.10 -9.89 9.67
C ARG A 46 1.95 -10.32 8.75
N GLN A 47 0.98 -9.48 8.57
CA GLN A 47 -0.18 -9.70 7.72
C GLN A 47 -0.04 -8.87 6.44
N VAL A 48 -0.51 -9.41 5.32
CA VAL A 48 -0.81 -8.66 4.10
C VAL A 48 -2.29 -8.32 4.08
N ALA A 49 -2.61 -7.05 4.31
CA ALA A 49 -3.97 -6.53 4.21
C ALA A 49 -4.17 -5.84 2.86
N GLY A 50 -5.16 -6.27 2.12
CA GLY A 50 -5.54 -5.72 0.82
C GLY A 50 -6.62 -4.65 0.94
N VAL A 51 -6.51 -3.60 0.13
CA VAL A 51 -7.59 -2.64 -0.11
C VAL A 51 -7.87 -2.61 -1.60
N ILE A 52 -9.04 -3.10 -2.00
CA ILE A 52 -9.47 -3.15 -3.38
C ILE A 52 -10.74 -2.33 -3.60
N GLY A 53 -11.11 -2.12 -4.86
CA GLY A 53 -12.34 -1.43 -5.25
C GLY A 53 -12.20 -0.76 -6.62
N PRO A 54 -13.30 -0.30 -7.22
CA PRO A 54 -13.31 0.41 -8.49
C PRO A 54 -12.49 1.72 -8.44
N ASN A 55 -12.28 2.31 -9.62
CA ASN A 55 -11.70 3.65 -9.69
C ASN A 55 -12.65 4.67 -9.03
N GLY A 56 -12.09 5.55 -8.20
CA GLY A 56 -12.90 6.50 -7.44
C GLY A 56 -13.47 5.95 -6.12
N ALA A 57 -13.28 4.68 -5.78
CA ALA A 57 -13.80 4.07 -4.54
C ALA A 57 -13.21 4.63 -3.23
N GLY A 58 -12.20 5.51 -3.29
CA GLY A 58 -11.61 6.12 -2.08
C GLY A 58 -10.27 5.51 -1.64
N LYS A 59 -9.75 4.50 -2.35
CA LYS A 59 -8.49 3.78 -2.01
C LYS A 59 -7.30 4.72 -1.77
N THR A 60 -7.04 5.61 -2.72
CA THR A 60 -5.95 6.60 -2.62
C THR A 60 -6.19 7.59 -1.47
N THR A 61 -7.44 7.96 -1.20
CA THR A 61 -7.79 8.82 -0.07
C THR A 61 -7.49 8.12 1.25
N LEU A 62 -7.86 6.84 1.39
CA LEU A 62 -7.52 6.04 2.58
C LEU A 62 -6.01 5.96 2.77
N LEU A 63 -5.25 5.64 1.72
CA LEU A 63 -3.80 5.58 1.80
C LEU A 63 -3.17 6.93 2.17
N ASN A 64 -3.72 8.03 1.66
CA ASN A 64 -3.28 9.38 2.02
C ASN A 64 -3.59 9.73 3.49
N VAL A 65 -4.69 9.21 4.04
CA VAL A 65 -5.00 9.32 5.48
C VAL A 65 -3.97 8.55 6.30
N LEU A 66 -3.66 7.29 5.92
CA LEU A 66 -2.64 6.46 6.57
C LEU A 66 -1.25 7.09 6.56
N CYS A 67 -0.97 7.92 5.55
CA CYS A 67 0.30 8.63 5.40
C CYS A 67 0.31 10.04 5.99
N GLY A 68 -0.82 10.52 6.53
CA GLY A 68 -0.93 11.86 7.10
C GLY A 68 -0.92 13.00 6.07
N PHE A 69 -1.13 12.71 4.78
CA PHE A 69 -1.36 13.71 3.74
C PHE A 69 -2.78 14.29 3.78
N VAL A 70 -3.75 13.47 4.21
CA VAL A 70 -5.13 13.86 4.42
C VAL A 70 -5.49 13.63 5.89
N ARG A 71 -6.07 14.65 6.53
CA ARG A 71 -6.58 14.52 7.88
C ARG A 71 -8.04 14.08 7.81
N PRO A 72 -8.46 13.02 8.51
CA PRO A 72 -9.87 12.64 8.57
C PRO A 72 -10.68 13.65 9.36
N ASP A 73 -11.95 13.83 8.96
CA ASP A 73 -12.95 14.66 9.67
C ASP A 73 -13.48 13.94 10.91
N ALA A 74 -13.58 12.59 10.84
CA ALA A 74 -14.00 11.73 11.94
C ALA A 74 -13.23 10.42 11.92
N GLY A 75 -13.32 9.66 13.00
CA GLY A 75 -12.64 8.39 13.18
C GLY A 75 -11.29 8.52 13.88
N SER A 76 -10.57 7.40 13.97
CA SER A 76 -9.28 7.32 14.63
C SER A 76 -8.33 6.36 13.91
N LEU A 77 -7.03 6.64 14.04
CA LEU A 77 -5.95 5.77 13.59
C LEU A 77 -5.03 5.50 14.77
N THR A 78 -4.63 4.24 14.94
CA THR A 78 -3.58 3.84 15.86
C THR A 78 -2.55 2.96 15.16
N PHE A 79 -1.29 3.13 15.53
CA PHE A 79 -0.18 2.29 15.06
C PHE A 79 0.62 1.84 16.27
N ASP A 80 0.78 0.53 16.45
CA ASP A 80 1.37 -0.08 17.65
C ASP A 80 0.79 0.48 18.94
N GLY A 81 -0.52 0.65 19.01
CA GLY A 81 -1.24 1.21 20.16
C GLY A 81 -1.07 2.71 20.37
N ARG A 82 -0.34 3.41 19.49
CA ARG A 82 -0.16 4.87 19.55
C ARG A 82 -1.15 5.55 18.62
N ALA A 83 -1.89 6.52 19.14
CA ALA A 83 -2.81 7.31 18.32
C ALA A 83 -2.05 8.20 17.33
N LEU A 84 -2.49 8.17 16.06
CA LEU A 84 -1.91 8.93 14.95
C LEU A 84 -2.76 10.16 14.58
N ASN A 85 -3.47 10.75 15.52
CA ASN A 85 -4.49 11.80 15.28
C ASN A 85 -3.97 13.06 14.56
N ARG A 86 -2.67 13.29 14.54
CA ARG A 86 -2.01 14.44 13.88
C ARG A 86 -0.74 14.00 13.15
N LEU A 87 -0.83 12.85 12.50
CA LEU A 87 0.29 12.33 11.71
C LEU A 87 0.68 13.32 10.62
N ARG A 88 1.99 13.52 10.45
CA ARG A 88 2.56 14.29 9.34
C ARG A 88 3.45 13.36 8.50
N PRO A 89 3.49 13.51 7.16
CA PRO A 89 4.21 12.61 6.29
C PRO A 89 5.69 12.39 6.66
N HIS A 90 6.39 13.43 7.12
CA HIS A 90 7.79 13.32 7.53
C HIS A 90 8.03 12.51 8.81
N GLN A 91 6.98 12.18 9.56
CA GLN A 91 7.06 11.37 10.79
C GLN A 91 6.94 9.87 10.51
N LEU A 92 6.46 9.46 9.32
CA LEU A 92 6.22 8.06 8.98
C LEU A 92 7.46 7.19 9.17
N ALA A 93 8.59 7.62 8.63
CA ALA A 93 9.84 6.86 8.69
C ALA A 93 10.31 6.64 10.14
N ALA A 94 10.20 7.67 11.01
CA ALA A 94 10.54 7.55 12.43
C ALA A 94 9.59 6.61 13.20
N LEU A 95 8.36 6.45 12.73
CA LEU A 95 7.39 5.48 13.27
C LEU A 95 7.64 4.06 12.75
N GLY A 96 8.51 3.87 11.77
CA GLY A 96 8.72 2.59 11.09
C GLY A 96 7.64 2.29 10.05
N ILE A 97 7.05 3.31 9.45
CA ILE A 97 6.11 3.19 8.34
C ILE A 97 6.80 3.66 7.06
N ALA A 98 6.84 2.82 6.03
CA ALA A 98 7.31 3.19 4.70
C ALA A 98 6.17 3.11 3.68
N ARG A 99 6.23 3.97 2.66
CA ARG A 99 5.29 3.98 1.54
C ARG A 99 6.05 3.98 0.22
N THR A 100 5.60 3.18 -0.74
CA THR A 100 5.96 3.38 -2.14
C THR A 100 5.13 4.52 -2.71
N LEU A 101 5.73 5.37 -3.54
CA LEU A 101 5.00 6.44 -4.23
C LEU A 101 4.30 5.85 -5.45
N GLN A 102 3.12 6.37 -5.76
CA GLN A 102 2.44 6.10 -7.02
C GLN A 102 3.38 6.40 -8.19
N GLY A 103 3.51 5.47 -9.14
CA GLY A 103 4.61 5.49 -10.09
C GLY A 103 5.93 5.02 -9.45
N VAL A 104 7.06 5.40 -10.03
CA VAL A 104 8.37 4.92 -9.54
C VAL A 104 9.02 5.90 -8.58
N GLY A 105 8.82 7.21 -8.77
CA GLY A 105 9.29 8.29 -7.90
C GLY A 105 10.79 8.26 -7.60
N LEU A 106 11.64 7.71 -8.49
CA LEU A 106 13.09 7.69 -8.33
C LEU A 106 13.71 9.02 -8.76
N PHE A 107 14.79 9.42 -8.09
CA PHE A 107 15.59 10.56 -8.46
C PHE A 107 16.41 10.23 -9.71
N SER A 108 16.10 10.85 -10.85
CA SER A 108 16.66 10.52 -12.16
C SER A 108 18.18 10.75 -12.27
N HIS A 109 18.72 11.69 -11.48
CA HIS A 109 20.12 12.06 -11.48
C HIS A 109 20.99 11.26 -10.53
N LEU A 110 20.38 10.48 -9.65
CA LEU A 110 21.07 9.61 -8.70
C LEU A 110 21.19 8.20 -9.28
N SER A 111 22.24 7.48 -8.91
CA SER A 111 22.34 6.06 -9.16
C SER A 111 21.25 5.28 -8.41
N VAL A 112 21.03 4.04 -8.80
CA VAL A 112 20.12 3.12 -8.10
C VAL A 112 20.48 3.01 -6.63
N LEU A 113 21.78 2.82 -6.33
CA LEU A 113 22.25 2.71 -4.95
C LEU A 113 21.96 3.98 -4.15
N GLU A 114 22.25 5.17 -4.69
CA GLU A 114 21.98 6.44 -4.02
C GLU A 114 20.48 6.66 -3.78
N ASN A 115 19.63 6.26 -4.73
CA ASN A 115 18.17 6.27 -4.56
C ASN A 115 17.74 5.42 -3.36
N VAL A 116 18.35 4.25 -3.17
CA VAL A 116 18.01 3.34 -2.07
C VAL A 116 18.62 3.81 -0.75
N VAL A 117 19.84 4.34 -0.77
CA VAL A 117 20.47 4.99 0.39
C VAL A 117 19.59 6.11 0.93
N ALA A 118 18.95 6.91 0.06
CA ALA A 118 18.00 7.94 0.50
C ALA A 118 16.85 7.36 1.35
N GLY A 119 16.40 6.13 1.07
CA GLY A 119 15.41 5.42 1.90
C GLY A 119 15.93 5.01 3.27
N ALA A 120 17.23 4.70 3.37
CA ALA A 120 17.88 4.28 4.62
C ALA A 120 18.21 5.46 5.57
N THR A 121 18.08 6.71 5.13
CA THR A 121 18.50 7.91 5.90
C THR A 121 17.79 8.08 7.25
N VAL A 122 16.62 7.45 7.45
CA VAL A 122 15.94 7.40 8.76
C VAL A 122 16.83 6.77 9.84
N HIS A 123 17.81 5.94 9.46
CA HIS A 123 18.78 5.31 10.37
C HIS A 123 20.07 6.12 10.54
N ALA A 124 20.21 7.27 9.89
CA ALA A 124 21.37 8.13 10.04
C ALA A 124 21.49 8.64 11.50
N ARG A 125 22.66 8.44 12.09
CA ARG A 125 22.97 8.85 13.45
C ARG A 125 23.85 10.09 13.50
N ALA A 126 24.57 10.38 12.39
CA ALA A 126 25.39 11.56 12.28
C ALA A 126 24.51 12.80 12.11
N GLY A 127 24.60 13.73 13.05
CA GLY A 127 23.96 15.05 12.94
C GLY A 127 24.62 15.90 11.85
N PHE A 128 23.94 16.97 11.42
CA PHE A 128 24.41 17.93 10.42
C PHE A 128 25.83 18.43 10.70
N THR A 129 26.15 18.70 11.96
CA THR A 129 27.49 19.13 12.38
C THR A 129 28.57 18.07 12.15
N SER A 130 28.27 16.80 12.39
CA SER A 130 29.21 15.69 12.14
C SER A 130 29.52 15.53 10.65
N ALA A 131 28.51 15.66 9.80
CA ALA A 131 28.66 15.63 8.35
C ALA A 131 29.46 16.86 7.82
N LEU A 132 29.19 18.06 8.38
CA LEU A 132 29.86 19.30 7.98
C LEU A 132 31.35 19.29 8.27
N PHE A 133 31.76 18.66 9.37
CA PHE A 133 33.18 18.63 9.81
C PHE A 133 33.91 17.33 9.39
N GLY A 134 33.31 16.47 8.58
CA GLY A 134 33.94 15.24 8.07
C GLY A 134 34.43 14.30 9.19
N LEU A 135 33.67 14.20 10.30
CA LEU A 135 34.09 13.39 11.43
C LEU A 135 33.99 11.88 11.10
N PRO A 136 34.83 11.00 11.70
CA PRO A 136 34.82 9.55 11.45
C PRO A 136 33.48 8.85 11.71
N ARG A 137 32.57 9.48 12.45
CA ARG A 137 31.18 9.01 12.64
C ARG A 137 30.38 9.13 11.36
N SER A 138 30.60 10.15 10.54
CA SER A 138 29.94 10.34 9.26
C SER A 138 30.28 9.20 8.30
N ASP A 139 31.56 8.79 8.22
CA ASP A 139 32.01 7.73 7.31
C ASP A 139 31.44 6.34 7.71
N ARG A 140 31.28 6.09 9.02
CA ARG A 140 30.70 4.84 9.52
C ARG A 140 29.20 4.80 9.24
N ASP A 141 28.49 5.91 9.44
CA ASP A 141 27.07 6.01 9.13
C ASP A 141 26.84 5.82 7.64
N GLU A 142 27.59 6.51 6.79
CA GLU A 142 27.46 6.39 5.33
C GLU A 142 27.71 4.95 4.88
N ARG A 143 28.73 4.28 5.41
CA ARG A 143 29.00 2.87 5.11
C ARG A 143 27.84 1.98 5.53
N SER A 144 27.29 2.16 6.73
CA SER A 144 26.14 1.40 7.24
C SER A 144 24.88 1.62 6.40
N LEU A 145 24.61 2.86 5.96
CA LEU A 145 23.48 3.16 5.09
C LEU A 145 23.65 2.52 3.71
N ARG A 146 24.88 2.51 3.19
CA ARG A 146 25.20 1.89 1.91
C ARG A 146 25.06 0.35 1.96
N GLU A 147 25.50 -0.29 3.04
CA GLU A 147 25.31 -1.73 3.27
C GLU A 147 23.83 -2.09 3.30
N ARG A 148 23.01 -1.35 4.08
CA ARG A 148 21.53 -1.54 4.11
C ARG A 148 20.89 -1.37 2.74
N ALA A 149 21.34 -0.41 1.96
CA ALA A 149 20.84 -0.19 0.61
C ALA A 149 21.21 -1.34 -0.34
N LEU A 150 22.41 -1.90 -0.23
CA LEU A 150 22.83 -3.07 -1.00
C LEU A 150 22.05 -4.32 -0.60
N ASP A 151 21.81 -4.53 0.70
CA ASP A 151 20.96 -5.62 1.20
C ASP A 151 19.55 -5.52 0.61
N ALA A 152 18.92 -4.34 0.69
CA ALA A 152 17.60 -4.12 0.14
C ALA A 152 17.55 -4.30 -1.39
N LEU A 153 18.59 -3.91 -2.12
CA LEU A 153 18.72 -4.17 -3.56
C LEU A 153 18.85 -5.66 -3.87
N ALA A 154 19.58 -6.40 -3.04
CA ALA A 154 19.73 -7.85 -3.19
C ALA A 154 18.38 -8.56 -2.95
N GLU A 155 17.62 -8.15 -1.94
CA GLU A 155 16.29 -8.70 -1.63
C GLU A 155 15.30 -8.61 -2.79
N VAL A 156 15.37 -7.52 -3.57
CA VAL A 156 14.49 -7.32 -4.74
C VAL A 156 15.10 -7.78 -6.05
N GLY A 157 16.30 -8.40 -6.03
CA GLY A 157 17.00 -8.86 -7.23
C GLY A 157 17.55 -7.72 -8.10
N ALA A 158 17.86 -6.55 -7.52
CA ALA A 158 18.35 -5.37 -8.23
C ALA A 158 19.84 -5.02 -7.93
N ALA A 159 20.58 -5.87 -7.21
CA ALA A 159 21.97 -5.60 -6.83
C ALA A 159 22.90 -5.37 -8.06
N GLY A 160 22.69 -6.10 -9.16
CA GLY A 160 23.50 -5.99 -10.37
C GLY A 160 23.36 -4.65 -11.13
N VAL A 161 22.37 -3.83 -10.76
CA VAL A 161 22.12 -2.51 -11.40
C VAL A 161 22.43 -1.34 -10.46
N ALA A 162 23.04 -1.57 -9.31
CA ALA A 162 23.30 -0.58 -8.26
C ALA A 162 23.96 0.72 -8.76
N HIS A 163 24.86 0.63 -9.74
CA HIS A 163 25.60 1.77 -10.31
C HIS A 163 24.91 2.44 -11.51
N ARG A 164 23.80 1.89 -12.01
CA ARG A 164 23.03 2.48 -13.11
C ARG A 164 22.16 3.63 -12.64
N THR A 165 21.75 4.47 -13.57
CA THR A 165 20.70 5.49 -13.32
C THR A 165 19.31 4.91 -13.65
N PRO A 166 18.23 5.44 -13.07
CA PRO A 166 16.86 4.97 -13.34
C PRO A 166 16.47 4.98 -14.82
N GLY A 167 16.99 5.93 -15.60
CA GLY A 167 16.71 6.02 -17.04
C GLY A 167 17.25 4.84 -17.88
N GLN A 168 18.18 4.07 -17.33
CA GLN A 168 18.80 2.90 -17.97
C GLN A 168 18.08 1.59 -17.64
N LEU A 169 17.01 1.64 -16.85
CA LEU A 169 16.30 0.47 -16.35
C LEU A 169 14.94 0.30 -17.04
N SER A 170 14.50 -0.97 -17.17
CA SER A 170 13.11 -1.28 -17.51
C SER A 170 12.16 -0.74 -16.45
N TYR A 171 10.88 -0.62 -16.79
CA TYR A 171 9.87 -0.13 -15.85
C TYR A 171 9.74 -1.04 -14.62
N GLY A 172 9.69 -2.36 -14.82
CA GLY A 172 9.64 -3.33 -13.71
C GLY A 172 10.87 -3.23 -12.80
N MET A 173 12.08 -3.08 -13.37
CA MET A 173 13.29 -2.91 -12.57
C MET A 173 13.27 -1.60 -11.77
N ARG A 174 12.74 -0.51 -12.33
CA ARG A 174 12.55 0.75 -11.58
C ARG A 174 11.60 0.57 -10.40
N LYS A 175 10.52 -0.20 -10.57
CA LYS A 175 9.59 -0.53 -9.47
C LYS A 175 10.28 -1.34 -8.37
N ARG A 176 11.11 -2.33 -8.71
CA ARG A 176 11.92 -3.08 -7.74
C ARG A 176 12.86 -2.15 -6.95
N VAL A 177 13.50 -1.20 -7.62
CA VAL A 177 14.35 -0.20 -6.94
C VAL A 177 13.55 0.72 -6.02
N ALA A 178 12.35 1.15 -6.42
CA ALA A 178 11.46 1.94 -5.57
C ALA A 178 11.02 1.14 -4.33
N LEU A 179 10.77 -0.15 -4.48
CA LEU A 179 10.48 -1.05 -3.38
C LEU A 179 11.71 -1.21 -2.47
N ALA A 180 12.91 -1.47 -3.02
CA ALA A 180 14.17 -1.52 -2.26
C ALA A 180 14.40 -0.26 -1.42
N ARG A 181 14.09 0.92 -1.98
CA ARG A 181 14.18 2.20 -1.25
C ARG A 181 13.26 2.23 -0.02
N ALA A 182 12.04 1.71 -0.13
CA ALA A 182 11.12 1.63 1.01
C ALA A 182 11.63 0.62 2.06
N LEU A 183 12.19 -0.50 1.63
CA LEU A 183 12.70 -1.57 2.49
C LEU A 183 13.99 -1.21 3.21
N ALA A 184 14.84 -0.39 2.61
CA ALA A 184 16.08 0.08 3.25
C ALA A 184 15.81 0.80 4.58
N ALA A 185 14.61 1.34 4.76
CA ALA A 185 14.12 1.88 6.04
C ALA A 185 13.81 0.80 7.09
N ARG A 186 13.80 -0.50 6.74
CA ARG A 186 13.36 -1.62 7.60
C ARG A 186 12.04 -1.32 8.30
N PRO A 187 10.97 -1.10 7.54
CA PRO A 187 9.69 -0.68 8.10
C PRO A 187 9.03 -1.83 8.87
N ARG A 188 8.22 -1.48 9.87
CA ARG A 188 7.29 -2.39 10.53
C ARG A 188 5.95 -2.47 9.79
N LEU A 189 5.61 -1.42 9.06
CA LEU A 189 4.46 -1.34 8.18
C LEU A 189 4.88 -0.80 6.82
N LEU A 190 4.62 -1.56 5.77
CA LEU A 190 4.86 -1.17 4.37
C LEU A 190 3.53 -0.86 3.70
N LEU A 191 3.39 0.33 3.14
CA LEU A 191 2.22 0.78 2.39
C LEU A 191 2.56 0.76 0.90
N LEU A 192 1.90 -0.08 0.13
CA LEU A 192 2.10 -0.25 -1.31
C LEU A 192 0.91 0.35 -2.08
N ASP A 193 1.20 1.30 -2.97
CA ASP A 193 0.23 2.01 -3.79
C ASP A 193 0.35 1.57 -5.25
N GLU A 194 -0.57 0.75 -5.71
CA GLU A 194 -0.63 0.16 -7.05
C GLU A 194 0.72 -0.42 -7.52
N PRO A 195 1.34 -1.31 -6.73
CA PRO A 195 2.66 -1.83 -7.06
C PRO A 195 2.66 -2.65 -8.35
N ALA A 196 1.55 -3.24 -8.74
CA ALA A 196 1.39 -4.11 -9.90
C ALA A 196 1.21 -3.36 -11.23
N SER A 197 0.81 -2.09 -11.21
CA SER A 197 0.50 -1.32 -12.42
C SER A 197 1.64 -1.35 -13.44
N GLY A 198 1.35 -1.76 -14.69
CA GLY A 198 2.30 -1.79 -15.80
C GLY A 198 3.34 -2.91 -15.76
N LEU A 199 3.16 -3.93 -14.93
CA LEU A 199 3.97 -5.13 -14.89
C LEU A 199 3.40 -6.23 -15.80
N SER A 200 4.27 -7.07 -16.34
CA SER A 200 3.90 -8.31 -17.03
C SER A 200 3.42 -9.38 -16.05
N ALA A 201 2.82 -10.48 -16.55
CA ALA A 201 2.34 -11.58 -15.71
C ALA A 201 3.47 -12.22 -14.87
N ASP A 202 4.65 -12.40 -15.47
CA ASP A 202 5.81 -12.95 -14.75
C ASP A 202 6.29 -12.00 -13.66
N GLU A 203 6.37 -10.68 -13.96
CA GLU A 203 6.75 -9.65 -12.98
C GLU A 203 5.73 -9.52 -11.86
N LEU A 204 4.43 -9.75 -12.12
CA LEU A 204 3.38 -9.79 -11.11
C LEU A 204 3.57 -10.97 -10.14
N THR A 205 3.90 -12.15 -10.67
CA THR A 205 4.18 -13.32 -9.85
C THR A 205 5.37 -13.07 -8.93
N GLU A 206 6.48 -12.56 -9.48
CA GLU A 206 7.68 -12.22 -8.70
C GLU A 206 7.40 -11.14 -7.66
N LEU A 207 6.58 -10.13 -7.99
CA LEU A 207 6.15 -9.11 -7.03
C LEU A 207 5.35 -9.72 -5.88
N GLY A 208 4.42 -10.64 -6.18
CA GLY A 208 3.63 -11.36 -5.17
C GLY A 208 4.52 -12.12 -4.18
N GLU A 209 5.51 -12.86 -4.70
CA GLU A 209 6.49 -13.56 -3.87
C GLU A 209 7.32 -12.60 -2.99
N LEU A 210 7.74 -11.46 -3.55
CA LEU A 210 8.44 -10.42 -2.82
C LEU A 210 7.59 -9.91 -1.65
N ILE A 211 6.32 -9.53 -1.91
CA ILE A 211 5.41 -9.02 -0.87
C ILE A 211 5.22 -10.06 0.24
N ARG A 212 5.05 -11.33 -0.10
CA ARG A 212 4.91 -12.42 0.88
C ARG A 212 6.17 -12.63 1.71
N ARG A 213 7.36 -12.52 1.12
CA ARG A 213 8.62 -12.56 1.86
C ARG A 213 8.73 -11.41 2.86
N PHE A 214 8.35 -10.19 2.46
CA PHE A 214 8.35 -9.04 3.39
C PHE A 214 7.33 -9.19 4.51
N ALA A 215 6.19 -9.78 4.23
CA ALA A 215 5.17 -10.03 5.26
C ALA A 215 5.66 -10.97 6.37
N ALA A 216 6.72 -11.76 6.14
CA ALA A 216 7.35 -12.55 7.19
C ALA A 216 8.03 -11.69 8.27
N GLU A 217 8.43 -10.45 7.95
CA GLU A 217 9.16 -9.55 8.86
C GLU A 217 8.36 -8.29 9.23
N ALA A 218 7.50 -7.80 8.34
CA ALA A 218 6.73 -6.57 8.49
C ALA A 218 5.26 -6.77 8.07
N SER A 219 4.35 -5.95 8.58
CA SER A 219 2.99 -5.92 8.06
C SER A 219 2.93 -5.11 6.77
N VAL A 220 2.03 -5.49 5.85
CA VAL A 220 1.91 -4.85 4.53
C VAL A 220 0.46 -4.45 4.30
N VAL A 221 0.23 -3.23 3.84
CA VAL A 221 -1.05 -2.80 3.24
C VAL A 221 -0.82 -2.60 1.75
N VAL A 222 -1.59 -3.29 0.93
CA VAL A 222 -1.53 -3.20 -0.53
C VAL A 222 -2.82 -2.59 -1.04
N VAL A 223 -2.72 -1.48 -1.75
CA VAL A 223 -3.84 -0.88 -2.50
C VAL A 223 -3.67 -1.26 -3.95
N GLU A 224 -4.61 -2.01 -4.50
CA GLU A 224 -4.52 -2.56 -5.86
C GLU A 224 -5.89 -2.77 -6.50
N HIS A 225 -5.88 -2.97 -7.80
CA HIS A 225 -7.07 -3.35 -8.59
C HIS A 225 -6.89 -4.69 -9.34
N HIS A 226 -5.69 -5.28 -9.31
CA HIS A 226 -5.41 -6.61 -9.87
C HIS A 226 -5.90 -7.71 -8.92
N MET A 227 -7.13 -8.20 -9.17
CA MET A 227 -7.80 -9.17 -8.28
C MET A 227 -6.98 -10.46 -8.08
N ASP A 228 -6.43 -11.04 -9.15
CA ASP A 228 -5.69 -12.31 -9.06
C ASP A 228 -4.46 -12.18 -8.15
N LEU A 229 -3.71 -11.08 -8.27
CA LEU A 229 -2.60 -10.80 -7.37
C LEU A 229 -3.10 -10.68 -5.94
N MET A 230 -4.15 -9.88 -5.69
CA MET A 230 -4.66 -9.64 -4.34
C MET A 230 -5.16 -10.92 -3.69
N MET A 231 -5.88 -11.78 -4.46
CA MET A 231 -6.34 -13.08 -3.97
C MET A 231 -5.19 -14.02 -3.62
N SER A 232 -4.03 -13.90 -4.29
CA SER A 232 -2.88 -14.78 -4.06
C SER A 232 -2.01 -14.35 -2.89
N ILE A 233 -1.97 -13.05 -2.57
CA ILE A 233 -1.01 -12.52 -1.58
C ILE A 233 -1.64 -12.04 -0.27
N CYS A 234 -2.92 -11.66 -0.24
CA CYS A 234 -3.54 -11.09 0.95
C CYS A 234 -4.01 -12.15 1.94
N ASP A 235 -3.91 -11.82 3.22
CA ASP A 235 -4.50 -12.61 4.32
C ASP A 235 -5.91 -12.09 4.65
N SER A 236 -6.13 -10.78 4.44
CA SER A 236 -7.44 -10.13 4.55
C SER A 236 -7.58 -9.05 3.48
N ILE A 237 -8.80 -8.80 3.05
CA ILE A 237 -9.13 -7.80 2.03
C ILE A 237 -10.30 -6.96 2.52
N VAL A 238 -10.18 -5.64 2.35
CA VAL A 238 -11.27 -4.67 2.49
C VAL A 238 -11.65 -4.18 1.10
N VAL A 239 -12.91 -4.24 0.77
CA VAL A 239 -13.44 -3.76 -0.50
C VAL A 239 -14.12 -2.43 -0.30
N LEU A 240 -13.64 -1.42 -1.01
CA LEU A 240 -14.23 -0.08 -1.02
C LEU A 240 -15.07 0.13 -2.28
N ASP A 241 -16.21 0.77 -2.11
CA ASP A 241 -17.01 1.31 -3.20
C ASP A 241 -17.64 2.64 -2.76
N PHE A 242 -17.54 3.68 -3.60
CA PHE A 242 -17.98 5.05 -3.32
C PHE A 242 -17.66 5.54 -1.89
N GLY A 243 -16.44 5.24 -1.41
CA GLY A 243 -15.96 5.68 -0.10
C GLY A 243 -16.43 4.85 1.08
N LYS A 244 -17.15 3.76 0.88
CA LYS A 244 -17.67 2.86 1.92
C LYS A 244 -17.03 1.48 1.83
N VAL A 245 -16.94 0.80 2.96
CA VAL A 245 -16.60 -0.62 2.99
C VAL A 245 -17.86 -1.42 2.63
N ILE A 246 -17.80 -2.17 1.53
CA ILE A 246 -18.88 -3.06 1.09
C ILE A 246 -18.66 -4.51 1.48
N ALA A 247 -17.40 -4.93 1.64
CA ALA A 247 -17.05 -6.27 2.10
C ALA A 247 -15.71 -6.25 2.84
N THR A 248 -15.55 -7.19 3.79
CA THR A 248 -14.28 -7.44 4.49
C THR A 248 -14.17 -8.93 4.79
N GLY A 249 -13.03 -9.54 4.50
CA GLY A 249 -12.84 -10.96 4.78
C GLY A 249 -11.54 -11.52 4.21
N THR A 250 -11.43 -12.85 4.22
CA THR A 250 -10.37 -13.55 3.51
C THR A 250 -10.58 -13.44 1.99
N PRO A 251 -9.54 -13.71 1.17
CA PRO A 251 -9.68 -13.73 -0.29
C PRO A 251 -10.86 -14.57 -0.78
N ASP A 252 -11.09 -15.76 -0.21
CA ASP A 252 -12.19 -16.64 -0.61
C ASP A 252 -13.56 -16.05 -0.26
N GLN A 253 -13.69 -15.43 0.91
CA GLN A 253 -14.92 -14.75 1.32
C GLN A 253 -15.24 -13.58 0.39
N VAL A 254 -14.26 -12.75 0.08
CA VAL A 254 -14.42 -11.59 -0.81
C VAL A 254 -14.75 -12.02 -2.24
N ARG A 255 -14.15 -13.12 -2.72
CA ARG A 255 -14.42 -13.65 -4.06
C ARG A 255 -15.86 -14.14 -4.22
N SER A 256 -16.45 -14.68 -3.17
CA SER A 256 -17.82 -15.21 -3.17
C SER A 256 -18.88 -14.18 -2.78
N ASP A 257 -18.50 -12.94 -2.48
CA ASP A 257 -19.42 -11.88 -2.05
C ASP A 257 -20.16 -11.27 -3.26
N GLU A 258 -21.49 -11.28 -3.21
CA GLU A 258 -22.34 -10.76 -4.28
C GLU A 258 -22.21 -9.23 -4.44
N ALA A 259 -22.02 -8.48 -3.35
CA ALA A 259 -21.84 -7.04 -3.39
C ALA A 259 -20.53 -6.66 -4.09
N VAL A 260 -19.47 -7.45 -3.88
CA VAL A 260 -18.19 -7.28 -4.57
C VAL A 260 -18.37 -7.54 -6.07
N THR A 261 -19.01 -8.64 -6.44
CA THR A 261 -19.27 -8.96 -7.84
C THR A 261 -20.07 -7.84 -8.52
N ALA A 262 -21.13 -7.33 -7.88
CA ALA A 262 -21.96 -6.24 -8.40
C ALA A 262 -21.18 -4.94 -8.60
N ALA A 263 -20.30 -4.58 -7.66
CA ALA A 263 -19.49 -3.37 -7.74
C ALA A 263 -18.49 -3.39 -8.91
N TYR A 264 -17.96 -4.56 -9.26
CA TYR A 264 -17.03 -4.70 -10.40
C TYR A 264 -17.75 -4.86 -11.74
N LEU A 265 -18.88 -5.59 -11.82
CA LEU A 265 -19.67 -5.74 -13.05
C LEU A 265 -20.36 -4.42 -13.46
N GLY A 266 -20.75 -3.58 -12.50
CA GLY A 266 -21.32 -2.26 -12.76
C GLY A 266 -20.37 -1.31 -13.52
N VAL A 267 -19.06 -1.49 -13.38
CA VAL A 267 -18.03 -0.67 -14.05
C VAL A 267 -17.81 -1.12 -15.51
N GLU A 268 -17.89 -2.40 -15.81
CA GLU A 268 -17.73 -2.90 -17.19
C GLU A 268 -18.88 -2.44 -18.11
N SER A 269 -20.10 -2.34 -17.59
CA SER A 269 -21.27 -1.90 -18.37
C SER A 269 -21.23 -0.40 -18.73
N VAL A 270 -20.54 0.43 -17.95
CA VAL A 270 -20.42 1.87 -18.23
C VAL A 270 -19.32 2.17 -19.27
N ASN A 271 -18.27 1.38 -19.31
CA ASN A 271 -17.18 1.53 -20.28
C ASN A 271 -17.48 0.93 -21.66
N GLY A 272 -18.47 0.02 -21.75
CA GLY A 272 -18.86 -0.63 -23.02
C GLY A 272 -19.85 0.17 -23.88
N SER A 273 -20.44 1.25 -23.39
CA SER A 273 -21.52 1.99 -24.09
C SER A 273 -21.06 3.28 -24.79
N GLY A 274 -19.75 3.54 -24.87
CA GLY A 274 -19.18 4.80 -25.39
C GLY A 274 -18.70 4.80 -26.83
N ASP A 275 -18.69 3.66 -27.57
CA ASP A 275 -18.07 3.60 -28.90
C ASP A 275 -18.96 2.94 -29.96
N SER A 276 -20.14 3.52 -30.18
CA SER A 276 -20.94 3.19 -31.36
C SER A 276 -21.93 4.30 -31.73
N ARG A 277 -21.45 5.46 -32.12
CA ARG A 277 -22.19 6.47 -32.94
C ARG A 277 -21.13 7.36 -33.59
N ASP A 278 -20.84 7.07 -34.83
CA ASP A 278 -20.72 7.96 -35.96
C ASP A 278 -19.93 7.30 -37.12
N SER A 279 -20.64 6.48 -37.87
CA SER A 279 -20.26 6.22 -39.26
C SER A 279 -21.50 5.87 -40.07
N ASP A 280 -22.36 6.85 -40.32
CA ASP A 280 -23.28 6.75 -41.44
C ASP A 280 -23.64 8.19 -41.94
N GLY A 281 -23.38 8.43 -43.17
CA GLY A 281 -24.04 9.52 -43.92
C GLY A 281 -23.11 10.63 -44.38
N ASP A 282 -22.45 10.52 -45.51
CA ASP A 282 -22.87 11.33 -46.67
C ASP A 282 -22.05 10.96 -47.91
N SER A 283 -22.64 10.16 -48.78
CA SER A 283 -22.22 10.04 -50.16
C SER A 283 -23.39 10.48 -51.03
N ARG A 284 -23.45 11.77 -51.42
CA ARG A 284 -24.17 12.20 -52.63
C ARG A 284 -23.73 13.59 -53.05
N ALA A 285 -23.32 13.60 -54.33
CA ALA A 285 -23.54 14.61 -55.39
C ALA A 285 -22.62 15.85 -55.42
N GLY A 286 -21.96 16.02 -56.53
CA GLY A 286 -21.44 17.25 -57.14
C GLY A 286 -20.24 17.04 -58.00
#